data_9d546c0cc9d7904cf9b43ced1cfaf495
#
_entry.id   9d546c0cc9d7904cf9b43ced1cfaf495
#
_cell.length_a   1.000
_cell.length_b   1.000
_cell.length_c   1.000
_cell.angle_alpha   90.00
_cell.angle_beta   90.00
_cell.angle_gamma   90.00
#
_symmetry.space_group_name_H-M   'P 1'
#
loop_
_entity.id
_entity.type
_entity.pdbx_description
1 polymer ?
#
loop_
_entity_poly.entity_id
_entity_poly.type
_entity_poly.pdbx_seq_one_letter_code
_entity_poly.pdbx_strand_id
1 'polypeptide(L)'
;VGVLVGVSAAVFACWLLSGRQFPKHLTGAVFGWLLLIVLWGLGGYALTSRYALGLGAVTNLSDQFPWGIWKALVICGIAFAAGGFLTACMVYIFRIRQFYPILRPVVLAAYLGYMLSASGSLLVDLGRYHQIWRPIFFWQHRSVLFEVSWCVMLYTGVLSVEFAPILLDKLGWNRLSHFVHAITVPFVICGVVLST
;
A
#
# COMPACT_ATOMS: atom_id res chain seq x y z
N VAL A 1 -7.21 -12.79 0.52
CA VAL A 1 -7.46 -13.12 -0.91
C VAL A 1 -8.68 -14.03 -1.03
N GLY A 2 -8.77 -15.16 -0.31
CA GLY A 2 -9.89 -16.11 -0.39
C GLY A 2 -11.27 -15.52 -0.05
N VAL A 3 -11.36 -14.60 0.92
CA VAL A 3 -12.63 -13.97 1.34
C VAL A 3 -13.19 -13.02 0.26
N LEU A 4 -12.34 -12.22 -0.39
CA LEU A 4 -12.75 -11.31 -1.46
C LEU A 4 -13.18 -12.07 -2.73
N VAL A 5 -12.48 -13.16 -3.07
CA VAL A 5 -12.87 -14.05 -4.16
C VAL A 5 -14.19 -14.75 -3.83
N GLY A 6 -14.38 -15.20 -2.59
CA GLY A 6 -15.64 -15.80 -2.14
C GLY A 6 -16.82 -14.84 -2.19
N VAL A 7 -16.64 -13.60 -1.75
CA VAL A 7 -17.70 -12.57 -1.78
C VAL A 7 -18.06 -12.18 -3.23
N SER A 8 -17.08 -12.01 -4.10
CA SER A 8 -17.34 -11.67 -5.51
C SER A 8 -18.02 -12.84 -6.25
N ALA A 9 -17.63 -14.08 -5.97
CA ALA A 9 -18.26 -15.27 -6.53
C ALA A 9 -19.72 -15.44 -6.01
N ALA A 10 -19.96 -15.20 -4.72
CA ALA A 10 -21.30 -15.27 -4.13
C ALA A 10 -22.24 -14.20 -4.68
N VAL A 11 -21.76 -12.95 -4.83
CA VAL A 11 -22.53 -11.85 -5.44
C VAL A 11 -22.83 -12.17 -6.92
N PHE A 12 -21.90 -12.74 -7.66
CA PHE A 12 -22.09 -13.15 -9.04
C PHE A 12 -23.07 -14.32 -9.17
N ALA A 13 -22.96 -15.34 -8.30
CA ALA A 13 -23.90 -16.47 -8.26
C ALA A 13 -25.31 -16.05 -7.87
N CYS A 14 -25.49 -15.20 -6.86
CA CYS A 14 -26.77 -14.66 -6.46
C CYS A 14 -27.44 -13.83 -7.56
N TRP A 15 -26.63 -13.11 -8.34
CA TRP A 15 -27.08 -12.33 -9.48
C TRP A 15 -27.48 -13.20 -10.67
N LEU A 16 -26.74 -14.29 -11.01
CA LEU A 16 -27.10 -15.28 -12.02
C LEU A 16 -28.44 -15.98 -11.69
N LEU A 17 -28.68 -16.27 -10.42
CA LEU A 17 -29.94 -16.89 -9.95
C LEU A 17 -31.12 -15.96 -9.96
N SER A 18 -30.91 -14.65 -10.02
CA SER A 18 -31.96 -13.63 -10.03
C SER A 18 -32.75 -13.53 -11.35
N GLY A 19 -32.38 -14.28 -12.40
CA GLY A 19 -33.15 -14.40 -13.65
C GLY A 19 -33.35 -13.10 -14.46
N ARG A 20 -32.65 -12.01 -14.12
CA ARG A 20 -32.76 -10.73 -14.82
C ARG A 20 -32.02 -10.76 -16.16
N GLN A 21 -32.70 -10.37 -17.23
CA GLN A 21 -32.08 -10.21 -18.54
C GLN A 21 -30.96 -9.16 -18.49
N PHE A 22 -29.81 -9.54 -19.04
CA PHE A 22 -28.61 -8.68 -19.03
C PHE A 22 -28.84 -7.39 -19.84
N PRO A 23 -28.82 -6.23 -19.24
CA PRO A 23 -28.76 -4.99 -20.00
C PRO A 23 -27.40 -4.92 -20.73
N LYS A 24 -27.40 -4.37 -21.96
CA LYS A 24 -26.22 -4.36 -22.88
C LYS A 24 -24.95 -3.71 -22.27
N HIS A 25 -25.09 -2.82 -21.28
CA HIS A 25 -23.96 -2.23 -20.53
C HIS A 25 -23.37 -3.18 -19.48
N LEU A 26 -24.03 -4.30 -19.19
CA LEU A 26 -23.56 -5.26 -18.21
C LEU A 26 -22.56 -6.27 -18.79
N THR A 27 -22.54 -6.48 -20.11
CA THR A 27 -21.54 -7.33 -20.77
C THR A 27 -20.12 -6.83 -20.54
N GLY A 28 -19.91 -5.51 -20.57
CA GLY A 28 -18.61 -4.90 -20.22
C GLY A 28 -18.23 -5.13 -18.77
N ALA A 29 -19.18 -5.03 -17.84
CA ALA A 29 -18.94 -5.29 -16.42
C ALA A 29 -18.61 -6.77 -16.16
N VAL A 30 -19.33 -7.70 -16.78
CA VAL A 30 -19.04 -9.15 -16.67
C VAL A 30 -17.65 -9.48 -17.22
N PHE A 31 -17.29 -8.94 -18.38
CA PHE A 31 -15.96 -9.11 -18.95
C PHE A 31 -14.87 -8.54 -18.02
N GLY A 32 -15.10 -7.36 -17.42
CA GLY A 32 -14.20 -6.76 -16.44
C GLY A 32 -14.02 -7.62 -15.21
N TRP A 33 -15.09 -8.20 -14.67
CA TRP A 33 -15.00 -9.12 -13.53
C TRP A 33 -14.28 -10.42 -13.86
N LEU A 34 -14.53 -11.01 -15.04
CA LEU A 34 -13.81 -12.19 -15.49
C LEU A 34 -12.30 -11.91 -15.63
N LEU A 35 -11.95 -10.78 -16.23
CA LEU A 35 -10.55 -10.36 -16.36
C LEU A 35 -9.89 -10.20 -14.98
N LEU A 36 -10.57 -9.56 -14.03
CA LEU A 36 -10.08 -9.43 -12.66
C LEU A 36 -9.87 -10.78 -12.00
N ILE A 37 -10.81 -11.72 -12.11
CA ILE A 37 -10.69 -13.06 -11.54
C ILE A 37 -9.47 -13.79 -12.13
N VAL A 38 -9.27 -13.72 -13.44
CA VAL A 38 -8.12 -14.31 -14.12
C VAL A 38 -6.81 -13.68 -13.62
N LEU A 39 -6.74 -12.35 -13.56
CA LEU A 39 -5.57 -11.64 -13.07
C LEU A 39 -5.25 -11.98 -11.61
N TRP A 40 -6.27 -12.11 -10.76
CA TRP A 40 -6.10 -12.53 -9.37
C TRP A 40 -5.66 -13.98 -9.23
N GLY A 41 -6.17 -14.85 -10.09
CA GLY A 41 -5.74 -16.26 -10.19
C GLY A 41 -4.26 -16.38 -10.57
N LEU A 42 -3.86 -15.66 -11.62
CA LEU A 42 -2.46 -15.63 -12.08
C LEU A 42 -1.54 -14.99 -11.02
N GLY A 43 -1.95 -13.89 -10.42
CA GLY A 43 -1.21 -13.24 -9.33
C GLY A 43 -1.06 -14.14 -8.10
N GLY A 44 -2.12 -14.85 -7.72
CA GLY A 44 -2.09 -15.82 -6.62
C GLY A 44 -1.15 -16.99 -6.92
N TYR A 45 -1.20 -17.55 -8.13
CA TYR A 45 -0.27 -18.57 -8.57
C TYR A 45 1.19 -18.08 -8.55
N ALA A 46 1.45 -16.88 -9.07
CA ALA A 46 2.79 -16.30 -9.08
C ALA A 46 3.32 -16.09 -7.64
N LEU A 47 2.48 -15.61 -6.72
CA LEU A 47 2.86 -15.44 -5.30
C LEU A 47 3.14 -16.77 -4.62
N THR A 48 2.30 -17.78 -4.81
CA THR A 48 2.50 -19.11 -4.20
C THR A 48 3.78 -19.77 -4.75
N SER A 49 4.02 -19.70 -6.04
CA SER A 49 5.25 -20.18 -6.67
C SER A 49 6.48 -19.45 -6.14
N ARG A 50 6.39 -18.12 -5.97
CA ARG A 50 7.45 -17.28 -5.40
C ARG A 50 7.84 -17.72 -3.99
N TYR A 51 6.86 -17.97 -3.12
CA TYR A 51 7.14 -18.38 -1.74
C TYR A 51 7.54 -19.85 -1.58
N ALA A 52 7.06 -20.72 -2.47
CA ALA A 52 7.38 -22.14 -2.45
C ALA A 52 8.75 -22.44 -3.06
N LEU A 53 9.08 -21.85 -4.21
CA LEU A 53 10.30 -22.18 -4.98
C LEU A 53 11.44 -21.20 -4.74
N GLY A 54 11.14 -20.02 -4.17
CA GLY A 54 12.10 -18.95 -3.96
C GLY A 54 12.24 -18.00 -5.16
N LEU A 55 12.82 -16.81 -4.89
CA LEU A 55 12.90 -15.71 -5.86
C LEU A 55 13.73 -16.07 -7.10
N GLY A 56 14.88 -16.70 -6.90
CA GLY A 56 15.79 -17.05 -8.00
C GLY A 56 15.27 -18.11 -8.96
N ALA A 57 14.32 -18.97 -8.52
CA ALA A 57 13.74 -20.00 -9.37
C ALA A 57 12.57 -19.48 -10.24
N VAL A 58 11.91 -18.40 -9.81
CA VAL A 58 10.69 -17.87 -10.45
C VAL A 58 10.96 -16.59 -11.24
N THR A 59 12.09 -15.93 -10.97
CA THR A 59 12.48 -14.69 -11.64
C THR A 59 13.85 -14.84 -12.29
N ASN A 60 14.13 -14.04 -13.30
CA ASN A 60 15.47 -13.96 -13.92
C ASN A 60 16.38 -12.95 -13.22
N LEU A 61 16.15 -12.69 -11.94
CA LEU A 61 16.99 -11.79 -11.12
C LEU A 61 18.29 -12.49 -10.76
N SER A 62 19.41 -11.80 -10.93
CA SER A 62 20.74 -12.26 -10.59
C SER A 62 21.53 -11.15 -9.90
N ASP A 63 22.69 -11.48 -9.34
CA ASP A 63 23.57 -10.47 -8.73
C ASP A 63 24.06 -9.42 -9.75
N GLN A 64 24.08 -9.77 -11.03
CA GLN A 64 24.43 -8.85 -12.12
C GLN A 64 23.25 -7.97 -12.55
N PHE A 65 22.01 -8.48 -12.43
CA PHE A 65 20.76 -7.78 -12.78
C PHE A 65 19.78 -7.82 -11.60
N PRO A 66 20.06 -7.04 -10.52
CA PRO A 66 19.24 -7.05 -9.31
C PRO A 66 17.97 -6.20 -9.42
N TRP A 67 17.74 -5.50 -10.55
CA TRP A 67 16.62 -4.62 -10.77
C TRP A 67 15.46 -5.35 -11.42
N GLY A 68 14.34 -5.43 -10.69
CA GLY A 68 13.09 -6.00 -11.18
C GLY A 68 11.92 -5.03 -11.00
N ILE A 69 10.75 -5.44 -11.48
CA ILE A 69 9.50 -4.67 -11.39
C ILE A 69 9.16 -4.29 -9.94
N TRP A 70 9.54 -5.12 -8.98
CA TRP A 70 9.31 -4.88 -7.55
C TRP A 70 9.99 -3.62 -7.05
N LYS A 71 11.23 -3.37 -7.49
CA LYS A 71 11.96 -2.14 -7.13
C LYS A 71 11.33 -0.90 -7.75
N ALA A 72 10.85 -1.00 -8.99
CA ALA A 72 10.09 0.09 -9.61
C ALA A 72 8.81 0.41 -8.82
N LEU A 73 8.08 -0.62 -8.36
CA LEU A 73 6.90 -0.44 -7.52
C LEU A 73 7.23 0.18 -6.16
N VAL A 74 8.36 -0.17 -5.55
CA VAL A 74 8.82 0.49 -4.31
C VAL A 74 9.04 1.98 -4.53
N ILE A 75 9.72 2.36 -5.62
CA ILE A 75 9.97 3.78 -5.95
C ILE A 75 8.65 4.52 -6.19
N CYS A 76 7.71 3.91 -6.93
CA CYS A 76 6.38 4.49 -7.11
C CYS A 76 5.66 4.70 -5.78
N GLY A 77 5.75 3.74 -4.84
CA GLY A 77 5.17 3.86 -3.51
C GLY A 77 5.74 5.01 -2.70
N ILE A 78 7.04 5.22 -2.77
CA ILE A 78 7.71 6.36 -2.12
C ILE A 78 7.19 7.69 -2.71
N ALA A 79 6.99 7.76 -4.03
CA ALA A 79 6.41 8.95 -4.68
C ALA A 79 4.99 9.23 -4.19
N PHE A 80 4.14 8.21 -3.99
CA PHE A 80 2.81 8.37 -3.38
C PHE A 80 2.90 8.93 -1.95
N ALA A 81 3.80 8.39 -1.13
CA ALA A 81 4.02 8.87 0.22
C ALA A 81 4.47 10.33 0.26
N ALA A 82 5.46 10.69 -0.56
CA ALA A 82 5.99 12.06 -0.66
C ALA A 82 4.90 13.05 -1.07
N GLY A 83 4.04 12.68 -2.03
CA GLY A 83 2.89 13.50 -2.43
C GLY A 83 1.89 13.72 -1.29
N GLY A 84 1.65 12.70 -0.46
CA GLY A 84 0.85 12.80 0.76
C GLY A 84 1.44 13.79 1.76
N PHE A 85 2.72 13.63 2.10
CA PHE A 85 3.43 14.51 3.03
C PHE A 85 3.47 15.96 2.57
N LEU A 86 3.72 16.21 1.28
CA LEU A 86 3.71 17.57 0.72
C LEU A 86 2.33 18.21 0.84
N THR A 87 1.27 17.48 0.54
CA THR A 87 -0.10 17.98 0.66
C THR A 87 -0.46 18.23 2.12
N ALA A 88 -0.10 17.34 3.03
CA ALA A 88 -0.29 17.51 4.46
C ALA A 88 0.50 18.71 4.99
N CYS A 89 1.74 18.91 4.53
CA CYS A 89 2.57 20.05 4.85
C CYS A 89 1.88 21.39 4.43
N MET A 90 1.35 21.45 3.20
CA MET A 90 0.64 22.65 2.71
C MET A 90 -0.57 22.99 3.58
N VAL A 91 -1.27 21.98 4.07
CA VAL A 91 -2.48 22.18 4.89
C VAL A 91 -2.14 22.48 6.35
N TYR A 92 -1.26 21.70 6.98
CA TYR A 92 -1.01 21.80 8.42
C TYR A 92 0.00 22.88 8.78
N ILE A 93 1.06 23.04 7.97
CA ILE A 93 2.13 23.98 8.26
C ILE A 93 1.85 25.33 7.60
N PHE A 94 1.63 25.36 6.29
CA PHE A 94 1.38 26.59 5.54
C PHE A 94 -0.08 27.09 5.65
N ARG A 95 -0.98 26.28 6.25
CA ARG A 95 -2.40 26.64 6.47
C ARG A 95 -3.14 27.08 5.20
N ILE A 96 -2.82 26.50 4.06
CA ILE A 96 -3.46 26.81 2.77
C ILE A 96 -4.84 26.18 2.74
N ARG A 97 -5.88 26.98 3.01
CA ARG A 97 -7.28 26.52 3.13
C ARG A 97 -7.83 25.86 1.88
N GLN A 98 -7.32 26.15 0.70
CA GLN A 98 -7.76 25.59 -0.57
C GLN A 98 -7.56 24.07 -0.64
N PHE A 99 -6.55 23.52 0.03
CA PHE A 99 -6.23 22.10 0.02
C PHE A 99 -6.95 21.28 1.11
N TYR A 100 -7.68 21.92 2.02
CA TYR A 100 -8.41 21.22 3.09
C TYR A 100 -9.38 20.14 2.59
N PRO A 101 -10.23 20.40 1.56
CA PRO A 101 -11.20 19.39 1.10
C PRO A 101 -10.54 18.16 0.46
N ILE A 102 -9.35 18.31 -0.13
CA ILE A 102 -8.64 17.23 -0.81
C ILE A 102 -7.65 16.49 0.12
N LEU A 103 -7.39 16.99 1.31
CA LEU A 103 -6.41 16.41 2.23
C LEU A 103 -6.75 14.95 2.57
N ARG A 104 -8.00 14.68 3.00
CA ARG A 104 -8.41 13.32 3.38
C ARG A 104 -8.28 12.30 2.26
N PRO A 105 -8.79 12.53 1.03
CA PRO A 105 -8.60 11.58 -0.06
C PRO A 105 -7.15 11.44 -0.49
N VAL A 106 -6.34 12.51 -0.43
CA VAL A 106 -4.92 12.43 -0.78
C VAL A 106 -4.13 11.59 0.24
N VAL A 107 -4.33 11.81 1.55
CA VAL A 107 -3.68 11.01 2.60
C VAL A 107 -4.10 9.54 2.50
N LEU A 108 -5.38 9.26 2.22
CA LEU A 108 -5.86 7.89 2.00
C LEU A 108 -5.18 7.25 0.78
N ALA A 109 -5.10 7.97 -0.34
CA ALA A 109 -4.45 7.50 -1.57
C ALA A 109 -2.95 7.27 -1.35
N ALA A 110 -2.26 8.18 -0.63
CA ALA A 110 -0.85 8.06 -0.28
C ALA A 110 -0.59 6.83 0.60
N TYR A 111 -1.40 6.64 1.64
CA TYR A 111 -1.28 5.48 2.54
C TYR A 111 -1.51 4.16 1.80
N LEU A 112 -2.62 4.04 1.07
CA LEU A 112 -2.94 2.82 0.33
C LEU A 112 -1.94 2.57 -0.81
N GLY A 113 -1.59 3.61 -1.55
CA GLY A 113 -0.60 3.53 -2.64
C GLY A 113 0.76 3.06 -2.11
N TYR A 114 1.23 3.63 -1.01
CA TYR A 114 2.49 3.23 -0.38
C TYR A 114 2.43 1.80 0.17
N MET A 115 1.36 1.43 0.89
CA MET A 115 1.23 0.09 1.47
C MET A 115 1.17 -1.00 0.41
N LEU A 116 0.47 -0.76 -0.71
CA LEU A 116 0.34 -1.74 -1.78
C LEU A 116 1.60 -1.81 -2.63
N SER A 117 2.18 -0.66 -3.02
CA SER A 117 3.32 -0.63 -3.94
C SER A 117 4.66 -0.78 -3.22
N ALA A 118 4.96 0.00 -2.20
CA ALA A 118 6.27 -0.08 -1.53
C ALA A 118 6.34 -1.26 -0.56
N SER A 119 5.47 -1.28 0.47
CA SER A 119 5.53 -2.31 1.51
C SER A 119 5.17 -3.70 0.95
N GLY A 120 4.14 -3.78 0.09
CA GLY A 120 3.74 -5.03 -0.55
C GLY A 120 4.81 -5.59 -1.48
N SER A 121 5.41 -4.73 -2.33
CA SER A 121 6.49 -5.14 -3.24
C SER A 121 7.74 -5.57 -2.49
N LEU A 122 8.09 -4.87 -1.41
CA LEU A 122 9.26 -5.21 -0.61
C LEU A 122 9.12 -6.62 0.00
N LEU A 123 7.93 -6.99 0.49
CA LEU A 123 7.67 -8.34 1.01
C LEU A 123 7.86 -9.43 -0.06
N VAL A 124 7.51 -9.12 -1.31
CA VAL A 124 7.69 -10.06 -2.43
C VAL A 124 9.15 -10.10 -2.91
N ASP A 125 9.86 -8.96 -2.91
CA ASP A 125 11.25 -8.85 -3.37
C ASP A 125 12.27 -9.44 -2.38
N LEU A 126 11.96 -9.41 -1.07
CA LEU A 126 12.85 -9.96 -0.05
C LEU A 126 13.03 -11.47 -0.17
N GLY A 127 14.24 -11.93 -0.43
CA GLY A 127 14.58 -13.36 -0.50
C GLY A 127 14.19 -14.13 0.77
N ARG A 128 14.45 -13.55 1.94
CA ARG A 128 14.12 -14.11 3.26
C ARG A 128 13.07 -13.25 3.96
N TYR A 129 11.84 -13.23 3.44
CA TYR A 129 10.73 -12.43 3.96
C TYR A 129 10.43 -12.64 5.45
N HIS A 130 10.64 -13.86 5.97
CA HIS A 130 10.45 -14.20 7.39
C HIS A 130 11.47 -13.52 8.32
N GLN A 131 12.52 -12.90 7.79
CA GLN A 131 13.55 -12.19 8.55
C GLN A 131 13.43 -10.66 8.44
N ILE A 132 12.32 -10.13 7.97
CA ILE A 132 12.07 -8.68 7.83
C ILE A 132 12.19 -7.91 9.15
N TRP A 133 12.00 -8.58 10.27
CA TRP A 133 12.16 -8.01 11.62
C TRP A 133 13.63 -7.81 12.05
N ARG A 134 14.59 -8.45 11.38
CA ARG A 134 16.02 -8.39 11.77
C ARG A 134 16.60 -6.98 11.88
N PRO A 135 16.32 -6.03 10.95
CA PRO A 135 16.85 -4.68 11.05
C PRO A 135 16.45 -3.94 12.33
N ILE A 136 15.39 -4.37 13.02
CA ILE A 136 14.96 -3.77 14.28
C ILE A 136 15.93 -4.11 15.41
N PHE A 137 16.43 -5.36 15.45
CA PHE A 137 17.27 -5.84 16.54
C PHE A 137 18.76 -5.86 16.23
N PHE A 138 19.13 -6.07 14.97
CA PHE A 138 20.53 -6.17 14.53
C PHE A 138 20.93 -4.92 13.76
N TRP A 139 21.50 -3.96 14.46
CA TRP A 139 21.94 -2.68 13.93
C TRP A 139 23.22 -2.83 13.11
N GLN A 140 23.14 -2.64 11.81
CA GLN A 140 24.27 -2.73 10.91
C GLN A 140 24.33 -1.50 9.99
N HIS A 141 24.90 -0.42 10.50
CA HIS A 141 24.95 0.89 9.83
C HIS A 141 25.69 0.91 8.46
N ARG A 142 26.46 -0.14 8.16
CA ARG A 142 27.17 -0.25 6.87
C ARG A 142 26.36 -0.93 5.78
N SER A 143 25.15 -1.35 6.06
CA SER A 143 24.30 -2.06 5.11
C SER A 143 23.25 -1.13 4.52
N VAL A 144 23.28 -0.94 3.20
CA VAL A 144 22.25 -0.19 2.44
C VAL A 144 20.85 -0.78 2.68
N LEU A 145 20.76 -2.11 2.77
CA LEU A 145 19.50 -2.79 3.04
C LEU A 145 18.93 -2.43 4.43
N PHE A 146 19.82 -2.21 5.40
CA PHE A 146 19.42 -1.75 6.73
C PHE A 146 18.81 -0.36 6.68
N GLU A 147 19.44 0.60 5.97
CA GLU A 147 18.94 1.96 5.81
C GLU A 147 17.59 1.98 5.11
N VAL A 148 17.44 1.24 3.99
CA VAL A 148 16.16 1.12 3.28
C VAL A 148 15.08 0.54 4.17
N SER A 149 15.38 -0.48 4.97
CA SER A 149 14.40 -1.10 5.87
C SER A 149 13.91 -0.11 6.93
N TRP A 150 14.82 0.68 7.51
CA TRP A 150 14.46 1.72 8.47
C TRP A 150 13.64 2.85 7.83
N CYS A 151 14.02 3.29 6.63
CA CYS A 151 13.24 4.27 5.88
C CYS A 151 11.80 3.76 5.65
N VAL A 152 11.64 2.51 5.18
CA VAL A 152 10.31 1.93 4.95
C VAL A 152 9.50 1.86 6.24
N MET A 153 10.09 1.47 7.36
CA MET A 153 9.41 1.42 8.65
C MET A 153 8.98 2.81 9.13
N LEU A 154 9.85 3.81 8.99
CA LEU A 154 9.54 5.19 9.35
C LEU A 154 8.44 5.78 8.49
N TYR A 155 8.51 5.63 7.15
CA TYR A 155 7.44 6.04 6.23
C TYR A 155 6.10 5.39 6.60
N THR A 156 6.12 4.08 6.85
CA THR A 156 4.93 3.34 7.28
C THR A 156 4.35 3.92 8.57
N GLY A 157 5.21 4.21 9.55
CA GLY A 157 4.80 4.80 10.82
C GLY A 157 4.18 6.17 10.66
N VAL A 158 4.84 7.07 9.94
CA VAL A 158 4.36 8.44 9.69
C VAL A 158 3.04 8.43 8.95
N LEU A 159 2.93 7.69 7.84
CA LEU A 159 1.68 7.58 7.08
C LEU A 159 0.54 6.95 7.90
N SER A 160 0.85 6.00 8.77
CA SER A 160 -0.15 5.40 9.66
C SER A 160 -0.68 6.41 10.67
N VAL A 161 0.17 7.27 11.21
CA VAL A 161 -0.24 8.37 12.11
C VAL A 161 -1.09 9.40 11.36
N GLU A 162 -0.73 9.76 10.13
CA GLU A 162 -1.52 10.66 9.29
C GLU A 162 -2.89 10.08 8.89
N PHE A 163 -2.95 8.78 8.66
CA PHE A 163 -4.18 8.09 8.30
C PHE A 163 -5.10 7.82 9.50
N ALA A 164 -4.52 7.65 10.70
CA ALA A 164 -5.25 7.28 11.91
C ALA A 164 -6.44 8.19 12.23
N PRO A 165 -6.38 9.55 12.14
CA PRO A 165 -7.53 10.41 12.37
C PRO A 165 -8.71 10.10 11.45
N ILE A 166 -8.46 9.80 10.18
CA ILE A 166 -9.51 9.47 9.20
C ILE A 166 -10.26 8.21 9.60
N LEU A 167 -9.53 7.21 10.11
CA LEU A 167 -10.11 5.95 10.57
C LEU A 167 -10.87 6.14 11.89
N LEU A 168 -10.29 6.87 12.84
CA LEU A 168 -10.87 7.14 14.15
C LEU A 168 -12.16 7.95 14.05
N ASP A 169 -12.22 8.94 13.16
CA ASP A 169 -13.43 9.71 12.86
C ASP A 169 -14.57 8.80 12.37
N LYS A 170 -14.26 7.83 11.51
CA LYS A 170 -15.24 6.85 11.02
C LYS A 170 -15.73 5.88 12.11
N LEU A 171 -14.86 5.56 13.07
CA LEU A 171 -15.17 4.69 14.21
C LEU A 171 -15.88 5.45 15.36
N GLY A 172 -16.05 6.77 15.24
CA GLY A 172 -16.72 7.60 16.25
C GLY A 172 -15.89 7.91 17.50
N TRP A 173 -14.58 7.66 17.48
CA TRP A 173 -13.65 7.89 18.58
C TRP A 173 -13.06 9.31 18.53
N ASN A 174 -13.93 10.32 18.61
CA ASN A 174 -13.58 11.72 18.41
C ASN A 174 -12.49 12.25 19.36
N ARG A 175 -12.48 11.81 20.63
CA ARG A 175 -11.44 12.27 21.58
C ARG A 175 -10.04 11.81 21.18
N LEU A 176 -9.94 10.56 20.73
CA LEU A 176 -8.66 9.99 20.30
C LEU A 176 -8.21 10.58 18.97
N SER A 177 -9.15 10.84 18.06
CA SER A 177 -8.89 11.54 16.80
C SER A 177 -8.28 12.93 17.02
N HIS A 178 -8.84 13.73 17.93
CA HIS A 178 -8.29 15.06 18.27
C HIS A 178 -6.86 14.97 18.84
N PHE A 179 -6.58 14.00 19.69
CA PHE A 179 -5.24 13.79 20.24
C PHE A 179 -4.24 13.40 19.16
N VAL A 180 -4.60 12.44 18.30
CA VAL A 180 -3.75 12.00 17.19
C VAL A 180 -3.52 13.15 16.20
N HIS A 181 -4.55 13.96 15.94
CA HIS A 181 -4.43 15.13 15.06
C HIS A 181 -3.39 16.14 15.56
N ALA A 182 -3.30 16.34 16.88
CA ALA A 182 -2.28 17.21 17.47
C ALA A 182 -0.86 16.69 17.27
N ILE A 183 -0.70 15.35 17.27
CA ILE A 183 0.58 14.67 17.04
C ILE A 183 0.93 14.59 15.55
N THR A 184 -0.03 14.66 14.65
CA THR A 184 0.19 14.55 13.20
C THR A 184 1.16 15.61 12.66
N VAL A 185 1.11 16.85 13.17
CA VAL A 185 1.96 17.95 12.66
C VAL A 185 3.46 17.65 12.74
N PRO A 186 4.04 17.23 13.90
CA PRO A 186 5.47 16.85 13.94
C PRO A 186 5.79 15.64 13.07
N PHE A 187 4.86 14.71 12.90
CA PHE A 187 5.07 13.55 12.04
C PHE A 187 5.08 13.93 10.55
N VAL A 188 4.26 14.88 10.11
CA VAL A 188 4.30 15.45 8.75
C VAL A 188 5.65 16.08 8.47
N ILE A 189 6.19 16.87 9.42
CA ILE A 189 7.54 17.45 9.28
C ILE A 189 8.58 16.34 9.12
N CYS A 190 8.51 15.30 9.95
CA CYS A 190 9.40 14.15 9.86
C CYS A 190 9.27 13.46 8.48
N GLY A 191 8.06 13.27 7.97
CA GLY A 191 7.80 12.67 6.66
C GLY A 191 8.40 13.49 5.51
N VAL A 192 8.25 14.81 5.55
CA VAL A 192 8.86 15.71 4.56
C VAL A 192 10.39 15.63 4.60
N VAL A 193 11.00 15.64 5.79
CA VAL A 193 12.46 15.51 5.94
C VAL A 193 12.96 14.16 5.44
N LEU A 194 12.22 13.08 5.68
CA LEU A 194 12.57 11.75 5.18
C LEU A 194 12.46 11.63 3.66
N SER A 195 11.66 12.48 3.01
CA SER A 195 11.44 12.45 1.55
C SER A 195 12.38 13.36 0.75
N THR A 196 13.23 14.14 1.43
CA THR A 196 14.29 14.97 0.84
C THR A 196 15.64 14.26 0.88
#